data_6ac04261e1f7097d57efd7590e09b2dd
#
_entry.id   6ac04261e1f7097d57efd7590e09b2dd
#
_cell.length_a   1.000
_cell.length_b   1.000
_cell.length_c   1.000
_cell.angle_alpha   90.00
_cell.angle_beta   90.00
_cell.angle_gamma   90.00
#
_symmetry.space_group_name_H-M   'P 1'
#
loop_
_entity.id
_entity.type
_entity.pdbx_description
1 polymer ?
#
loop_
_entity_poly.entity_id
_entity_poly.type
_entity_poly.pdbx_seq_one_letter_code
_entity_poly.pdbx_strand_id
1 'polypeptide(L)'
;MIKPVEPKKILCIHDLSGVGRCSLAVILPVLSVMGLQPVALPTVVLSTHTGGLGTPARLDGCAYGEAALEHYHALGLDFDCIYTGYLGGEAQVALAEKAFALWPSAHKVVDPVMGCLLYTSPSPRDRG
;
A
#
# COMPACT_ATOMS: atom_id res chain seq x y z
N MET A 1 -21.90 -15.93 25.70
CA MET A 1 -21.92 -15.55 24.29
C MET A 1 -20.51 -15.24 23.81
N ILE A 2 -20.17 -15.78 22.67
CA ILE A 2 -18.84 -15.58 22.09
C ILE A 2 -18.87 -14.35 21.22
N LYS A 3 -17.98 -13.42 21.50
CA LYS A 3 -17.85 -12.23 20.66
C LYS A 3 -17.15 -12.60 19.36
N PRO A 4 -17.62 -12.09 18.23
CA PRO A 4 -16.90 -12.32 17.00
C PRO A 4 -15.51 -11.65 17.07
N VAL A 5 -14.53 -12.32 16.51
CA VAL A 5 -13.19 -11.79 16.42
C VAL A 5 -13.14 -10.84 15.24
N GLU A 6 -12.76 -9.60 15.49
CA GLU A 6 -12.61 -8.64 14.41
C GLU A 6 -11.38 -8.98 13.58
N PRO A 7 -11.47 -8.87 12.27
CA PRO A 7 -10.29 -9.10 11.44
C PRO A 7 -9.23 -8.05 11.72
N LYS A 8 -7.99 -8.45 11.60
CA LYS A 8 -6.88 -7.52 11.75
C LYS A 8 -6.89 -6.52 10.61
N LYS A 9 -6.60 -5.26 10.95
CA LYS A 9 -6.58 -4.17 9.98
C LYS A 9 -5.15 -3.92 9.52
N ILE A 10 -4.99 -3.89 8.22
CA ILE A 10 -3.70 -3.66 7.59
C ILE A 10 -3.79 -2.37 6.79
N LEU A 11 -3.01 -1.37 7.17
CA LEU A 11 -2.93 -0.13 6.39
C LEU A 11 -1.95 -0.37 5.24
N CYS A 12 -2.44 -0.28 4.02
CA CYS A 12 -1.67 -0.61 2.82
C CYS A 12 -1.32 0.68 2.08
N ILE A 13 -0.06 1.09 2.18
CA ILE A 13 0.43 2.33 1.56
C ILE A 13 1.19 1.94 0.31
N HIS A 14 0.50 1.96 -0.82
CA HIS A 14 1.02 1.48 -2.10
C HIS A 14 0.42 2.29 -3.24
N ASP A 15 0.99 2.15 -4.42
CA ASP A 15 0.37 2.71 -5.61
C ASP A 15 -0.83 1.87 -6.04
N LEU A 16 -1.68 2.48 -6.86
CA LEU A 16 -2.84 1.80 -7.43
C LEU A 16 -2.83 2.03 -8.93
N SER A 17 -2.80 0.94 -9.69
CA SER A 17 -2.87 1.01 -11.15
C SER A 17 -4.21 0.49 -11.63
N GLY A 18 -4.80 1.20 -12.59
CA GLY A 18 -6.07 0.77 -13.16
C GLY A 18 -5.92 -0.48 -14.00
N VAL A 19 -4.99 -0.45 -14.92
CA VAL A 19 -4.66 -1.62 -15.73
C VAL A 19 -3.33 -2.17 -15.25
N GLY A 20 -3.32 -3.44 -14.90
CA GLY A 20 -2.14 -4.09 -14.36
C GLY A 20 -2.45 -4.71 -13.02
N ARG A 21 -1.86 -5.86 -12.76
CA ARG A 21 -2.15 -6.61 -11.54
C ARG A 21 -0.98 -6.52 -10.58
N CYS A 22 -0.84 -5.38 -9.96
CA CYS A 22 0.23 -5.20 -9.00
C CYS A 22 -0.21 -4.20 -7.94
N SER A 23 0.56 -4.11 -6.87
CA SER A 23 0.35 -3.18 -5.77
C SER A 23 -1.07 -3.32 -5.20
N LEU A 24 -1.79 -2.25 -4.96
CA LEU A 24 -3.08 -2.34 -4.30
C LEU A 24 -4.09 -3.22 -5.04
N ALA A 25 -4.02 -3.27 -6.37
CA ALA A 25 -4.95 -4.10 -7.14
C ALA A 25 -4.82 -5.59 -6.80
N VAL A 26 -3.63 -6.02 -6.36
CA VAL A 26 -3.40 -7.40 -5.94
C VAL A 26 -3.55 -7.53 -4.43
N ILE A 27 -3.02 -6.57 -3.70
CA ILE A 27 -2.95 -6.64 -2.24
C ILE A 27 -4.35 -6.71 -1.62
N LEU A 28 -5.27 -5.87 -2.10
CA LEU A 28 -6.59 -5.78 -1.49
C LEU A 28 -7.36 -7.10 -1.57
N PRO A 29 -7.49 -7.73 -2.75
CA PRO A 29 -8.21 -9.01 -2.79
C PRO A 29 -7.48 -10.13 -2.06
N VAL A 30 -6.14 -10.17 -2.12
CA VAL A 30 -5.39 -11.24 -1.46
C VAL A 30 -5.56 -11.17 0.04
N LEU A 31 -5.39 -9.99 0.63
CA LEU A 31 -5.54 -9.87 2.08
C LEU A 31 -6.98 -10.11 2.51
N SER A 32 -7.94 -9.69 1.70
CA SER A 32 -9.35 -9.91 2.02
C SER A 32 -9.69 -11.40 2.04
N VAL A 33 -9.18 -12.16 1.08
CA VAL A 33 -9.40 -13.60 1.04
C VAL A 33 -8.78 -14.29 2.24
N MET A 34 -7.67 -13.75 2.74
CA MET A 34 -7.01 -14.29 3.92
C MET A 34 -7.74 -13.96 5.23
N GLY A 35 -8.85 -13.25 5.16
CA GLY A 35 -9.61 -12.90 6.35
C GLY A 35 -9.12 -11.62 7.04
N LEU A 36 -8.28 -10.84 6.39
CA LEU A 36 -7.78 -9.59 6.92
C LEU A 36 -8.60 -8.44 6.37
N GLN A 37 -8.49 -7.28 6.99
CA GLN A 37 -9.16 -6.07 6.52
C GLN A 37 -8.11 -5.09 6.00
N PRO A 38 -7.86 -5.08 4.69
CA PRO A 38 -6.93 -4.11 4.13
C PRO A 38 -7.59 -2.74 4.02
N VAL A 39 -6.84 -1.71 4.36
CA VAL A 39 -7.26 -0.32 4.20
C VAL A 39 -6.34 0.32 3.20
N ALA A 40 -6.87 0.73 2.07
CA ALA A 40 -6.08 1.23 0.96
C ALA A 40 -5.70 2.68 1.17
N LEU A 41 -4.42 2.98 1.05
CA LEU A 41 -3.93 4.35 1.04
C LEU A 41 -3.04 4.51 -0.18
N PRO A 42 -3.60 4.93 -1.32
CA PRO A 42 -2.81 5.03 -2.54
C PRO A 42 -1.85 6.21 -2.49
N THR A 43 -0.58 5.94 -2.75
CA THR A 43 0.43 6.99 -2.85
C THR A 43 0.36 7.69 -4.20
N VAL A 44 -0.02 6.95 -5.22
CA VAL A 44 -0.22 7.45 -6.56
C VAL A 44 -1.23 6.56 -7.25
N VAL A 45 -2.09 7.15 -8.06
CA VAL A 45 -3.02 6.40 -8.89
C VAL A 45 -2.56 6.56 -10.32
N LEU A 46 -2.38 5.43 -10.99
CA LEU A 46 -1.90 5.39 -12.36
C LEU A 46 -2.96 4.72 -13.25
N SER A 47 -3.07 5.19 -14.50
CA SER A 47 -4.01 4.55 -15.42
C SER A 47 -3.56 3.13 -15.76
N THR A 48 -2.24 2.92 -15.84
CA THR A 48 -1.65 1.60 -16.05
C THR A 48 -0.40 1.49 -15.19
N HIS A 49 0.09 0.26 -15.00
CA HIS A 49 1.41 0.10 -14.42
C HIS A 49 2.46 0.64 -15.38
N THR A 50 3.69 0.81 -14.92
CA THR A 50 4.71 1.50 -15.69
C THR A 50 5.50 0.61 -16.63
N GLY A 51 5.13 -0.65 -16.77
CA GLY A 51 5.91 -1.61 -17.52
C GLY A 51 5.47 -1.74 -18.96
N GLY A 52 5.93 -0.85 -19.85
CA GLY A 52 5.79 -1.07 -21.27
C GLY A 52 4.48 -0.65 -21.91
N LEU A 53 3.63 0.05 -21.18
CA LEU A 53 2.32 0.48 -21.70
C LEU A 53 2.26 1.97 -21.99
N GLY A 54 3.43 2.58 -22.19
CA GLY A 54 3.52 4.01 -22.45
C GLY A 54 3.48 4.81 -21.16
N THR A 55 3.25 6.11 -21.28
CA THR A 55 3.23 6.99 -20.13
C THR A 55 1.81 7.03 -19.55
N PRO A 56 1.62 6.54 -18.34
CA PRO A 56 0.27 6.52 -17.75
C PRO A 56 -0.19 7.91 -17.32
N ALA A 57 -1.50 8.09 -17.30
CA ALA A 57 -2.08 9.19 -16.56
C ALA A 57 -1.82 8.97 -15.08
N ARG A 58 -1.60 10.06 -14.35
CA ARG A 58 -1.10 9.97 -12.99
C ARG A 58 -1.86 10.93 -12.08
N LEU A 59 -2.24 10.43 -10.91
CA LEU A 59 -2.82 11.26 -9.85
C LEU A 59 -1.99 11.03 -8.58
N ASP A 60 -1.36 12.08 -8.10
CA ASP A 60 -0.60 12.03 -6.87
C ASP A 60 -1.55 11.95 -5.68
N GLY A 61 -1.31 10.98 -4.81
CA GLY A 61 -2.18 10.75 -3.66
C GLY A 61 -1.58 11.17 -2.33
N CYS A 62 -0.41 11.79 -2.29
CA CYS A 62 0.24 12.05 -1.01
C CYS A 62 -0.49 13.08 -0.16
N ALA A 63 -1.02 14.15 -0.78
CA ALA A 63 -1.81 15.12 -0.01
C ALA A 63 -3.06 14.49 0.57
N TYR A 64 -3.74 13.68 -0.22
CA TYR A 64 -4.87 12.91 0.27
C TYR A 64 -4.43 11.98 1.39
N GLY A 65 -3.29 11.30 1.22
CA GLY A 65 -2.79 10.36 2.21
C GLY A 65 -2.53 11.02 3.56
N GLU A 66 -1.92 12.20 3.54
CA GLU A 66 -1.69 12.94 4.77
C GLU A 66 -3.01 13.22 5.49
N ALA A 67 -4.00 13.69 4.75
CA ALA A 67 -5.31 14.00 5.33
C ALA A 67 -6.02 12.72 5.81
N ALA A 68 -5.89 11.63 5.06
CA ALA A 68 -6.51 10.36 5.43
C ALA A 68 -5.92 9.81 6.72
N LEU A 69 -4.59 9.88 6.89
CA LEU A 69 -3.95 9.42 8.11
C LEU A 69 -4.43 10.21 9.33
N GLU A 70 -4.54 11.53 9.19
CA GLU A 70 -5.05 12.37 10.27
C GLU A 70 -6.50 11.99 10.60
N HIS A 71 -7.29 11.76 9.58
CA HIS A 71 -8.70 11.39 9.78
C HIS A 71 -8.82 10.05 10.51
N TYR A 72 -8.07 9.05 10.07
CA TYR A 72 -8.10 7.73 10.71
C TYR A 72 -7.67 7.82 12.16
N HIS A 73 -6.64 8.61 12.42
CA HIS A 73 -6.14 8.77 13.78
C HIS A 73 -7.19 9.49 14.65
N ALA A 74 -7.84 10.52 14.09
CA ALA A 74 -8.88 11.25 14.82
C ALA A 74 -10.09 10.38 15.13
N LEU A 75 -10.37 9.39 14.27
CA LEU A 75 -11.46 8.44 14.52
C LEU A 75 -11.11 7.39 15.57
N GLY A 76 -9.88 7.37 16.03
CA GLY A 76 -9.44 6.36 16.98
C GLY A 76 -9.21 4.99 16.36
N LEU A 77 -9.01 4.93 15.05
CA LEU A 77 -8.72 3.65 14.39
C LEU A 77 -7.32 3.19 14.72
N ASP A 78 -7.19 1.90 14.95
CA ASP A 78 -5.91 1.24 15.14
C ASP A 78 -5.63 0.33 13.97
N PHE A 79 -4.35 0.18 13.65
CA PHE A 79 -3.92 -0.76 12.64
C PHE A 79 -3.01 -1.79 13.28
N ASP A 80 -3.23 -3.05 12.95
CA ASP A 80 -2.37 -4.13 13.43
C ASP A 80 -1.06 -4.18 12.65
N CYS A 81 -1.09 -3.70 11.42
CA CYS A 81 0.07 -3.72 10.55
C CYS A 81 0.00 -2.54 9.58
N ILE A 82 1.15 -1.97 9.28
CA ILE A 82 1.30 -0.98 8.22
C ILE A 82 2.22 -1.59 7.18
N TYR A 83 1.68 -1.81 6.00
CA TYR A 83 2.38 -2.47 4.91
C TYR A 83 2.63 -1.45 3.81
N THR A 84 3.90 -1.11 3.59
CA THR A 84 4.26 -0.13 2.56
C THR A 84 4.98 -0.83 1.42
N GLY A 85 4.76 -0.32 0.23
CA GLY A 85 5.46 -0.78 -0.95
C GLY A 85 6.59 0.15 -1.34
N TYR A 86 6.80 0.27 -2.64
CA TYR A 86 7.84 1.13 -3.17
C TYR A 86 7.57 2.59 -2.81
N LEU A 87 8.55 3.21 -2.21
CA LEU A 87 8.47 4.60 -1.80
C LEU A 87 9.42 5.40 -2.70
N GLY A 88 8.87 5.86 -3.82
CA GLY A 88 9.67 6.41 -4.90
C GLY A 88 10.12 7.84 -4.74
N GLY A 89 9.67 8.54 -3.71
CA GLY A 89 10.03 9.93 -3.52
C GLY A 89 9.94 10.34 -2.07
N GLU A 90 10.38 11.57 -1.79
CA GLU A 90 10.38 12.07 -0.42
C GLU A 90 8.98 12.16 0.17
N ALA A 91 8.01 12.52 -0.66
CA ALA A 91 6.64 12.66 -0.17
C ALA A 91 6.08 11.31 0.26
N GLN A 92 6.38 10.24 -0.48
CA GLN A 92 5.94 8.90 -0.12
C GLN A 92 6.64 8.43 1.15
N VAL A 93 7.93 8.70 1.28
CA VAL A 93 8.67 8.34 2.49
C VAL A 93 8.10 9.07 3.70
N ALA A 94 7.82 10.36 3.55
CA ALA A 94 7.26 11.16 4.64
C ALA A 94 5.89 10.63 5.05
N LEU A 95 5.08 10.19 4.08
CA LEU A 95 3.77 9.63 4.37
C LEU A 95 3.89 8.35 5.18
N ALA A 96 4.80 7.47 4.80
CA ALA A 96 5.03 6.23 5.53
C ALA A 96 5.53 6.51 6.95
N GLU A 97 6.46 7.45 7.09
CA GLU A 97 6.97 7.81 8.41
C GLU A 97 5.88 8.38 9.30
N LYS A 98 4.99 9.18 8.72
CA LYS A 98 3.86 9.72 9.48
C LYS A 98 2.96 8.59 9.99
N ALA A 99 2.67 7.62 9.14
CA ALA A 99 1.85 6.48 9.55
C ALA A 99 2.53 5.71 10.68
N PHE A 100 3.83 5.48 10.57
CA PHE A 100 4.56 4.77 11.61
C PHE A 100 4.53 5.53 12.94
N ALA A 101 4.58 6.85 12.87
CA ALA A 101 4.56 7.68 14.07
C ALA A 101 3.18 7.70 14.72
N LEU A 102 2.11 7.71 13.92
CA LEU A 102 0.76 7.73 14.44
C LEU A 102 0.34 6.40 15.06
N TRP A 103 0.87 5.29 14.54
CA TRP A 103 0.57 3.95 15.05
C TRP A 103 1.86 3.21 15.37
N PRO A 104 2.55 3.63 16.45
CA PRO A 104 3.88 3.05 16.73
C PRO A 104 3.83 1.59 17.13
N SER A 105 2.68 1.10 17.60
CA SER A 105 2.54 -0.31 17.97
C SER A 105 2.22 -1.22 16.80
N ALA A 106 1.90 -0.66 15.63
CA ALA A 106 1.58 -1.47 14.48
C ALA A 106 2.83 -2.19 13.97
N HIS A 107 2.63 -3.40 13.50
CA HIS A 107 3.69 -4.14 12.83
C HIS A 107 4.05 -3.43 11.52
N LYS A 108 5.31 -3.26 11.25
CA LYS A 108 5.73 -2.52 10.06
C LYS A 108 6.33 -3.49 9.05
N VAL A 109 5.74 -3.54 7.88
CA VAL A 109 6.24 -4.36 6.78
C VAL A 109 6.55 -3.42 5.63
N VAL A 110 7.81 -3.41 5.24
CA VAL A 110 8.26 -2.57 4.12
C VAL A 110 8.71 -3.51 3.01
N ASP A 111 8.02 -3.43 1.89
CA ASP A 111 8.32 -4.24 0.74
C ASP A 111 9.13 -3.40 -0.25
N PRO A 112 10.45 -3.57 -0.27
CA PRO A 112 11.27 -2.75 -1.17
C PRO A 112 11.20 -3.22 -2.61
N VAL A 113 10.63 -4.38 -2.84
CA VAL A 113 10.57 -4.95 -4.18
C VAL A 113 9.38 -4.36 -4.92
N MET A 114 9.63 -3.83 -6.05
CA MET A 114 8.60 -3.28 -6.89
C MET A 114 8.06 -4.40 -7.75
N GLY A 115 7.02 -5.05 -7.24
CA GLY A 115 6.48 -6.24 -7.90
C GLY A 115 6.19 -6.04 -9.36
N CYS A 116 5.64 -4.90 -9.72
CA CYS A 116 5.34 -4.61 -11.12
C CYS A 116 6.58 -4.58 -11.98
N LEU A 117 7.68 -4.10 -11.46
CA LEU A 117 8.92 -4.02 -12.21
C LEU A 117 9.55 -5.38 -12.43
N LEU A 118 9.26 -6.32 -11.56
CA LEU A 118 9.81 -7.66 -11.72
C LEU A 118 9.26 -8.35 -12.95
N TYR A 119 8.12 -7.95 -13.43
CA TYR A 119 7.56 -8.53 -14.65
C TYR A 119 8.31 -8.10 -15.89
N THR A 120 9.01 -7.00 -15.84
CA THR A 120 9.75 -6.52 -16.97
C THR A 120 11.23 -6.85 -16.86
N SER A 121 11.67 -7.31 -15.73
CA SER A 121 13.06 -7.70 -15.52
C SER A 121 13.23 -9.15 -15.83
N PRO A 122 14.38 -9.54 -16.34
CA PRO A 122 14.72 -10.96 -16.33
C PRO A 122 14.71 -11.41 -14.89
N SER A 123 14.27 -12.56 -14.68
CA SER A 123 14.19 -13.02 -13.33
C SER A 123 15.53 -12.99 -12.67
N PRO A 124 15.61 -12.50 -11.56
CA PRO A 124 16.82 -12.63 -10.82
C PRO A 124 16.92 -13.99 -10.25
N ARG A 125 16.58 -14.54 -10.66
CA ARG A 125 16.79 -15.50 -10.18
C ARG A 125 17.21 -15.87 -10.69
N ASP A 126 17.15 -15.47 -11.30
CA ASP A 126 17.38 -15.25 -11.78
C ASP A 126 17.75 -14.45 -11.48
N ARG A 127 17.76 -14.16 -11.16
CA ARG A 127 17.98 -13.51 -10.65
C ARG A 127 18.32 -13.91 -9.83
N GLY A 128 18.63 -14.33 -10.02
CA GLY A 128 18.67 -14.93 -9.51
C GLY A 128 18.55 -14.83 -9.11
#